data_c892b990b8f8e436da2d6b9a43e29474
#
_entry.id   c892b990b8f8e436da2d6b9a43e29474
#
_cell.length_a   1.000
_cell.length_b   1.000
_cell.length_c   1.000
_cell.angle_alpha   90.00
_cell.angle_beta   90.00
_cell.angle_gamma   90.00
#
_symmetry.space_group_name_H-M   'P 1'
#
loop_
_entity.id
_entity.type
_entity.pdbx_description
1 polymer ?
#
loop_
_entity_poly.entity_id
_entity_poly.type
_entity_poly.pdbx_seq_one_letter_code
_entity_poly.pdbx_strand_id
1 'polypeptide(L)'
;MDGWDHPHPFLHAVRVLPGHIDVLDHANNMAYIGWCQDAAWRHSAALGLDPGSYRELDRAMAVRKAQYEYLLSAVAGDELEVGTWLTGSDGRLQMSRHFQVRRTSDGATLFRGDWELVCIRISTGKPVRMPGIFMDCYLPAVIDTSGSAAPG
;
A
#
# COMPACT_ATOMS: atom_id res chain seq x y z
N MET A 1 -18.43 8.88 2.31
CA MET A 1 -17.16 8.15 2.45
C MET A 1 -17.24 7.36 3.72
N ASP A 2 -17.25 6.08 3.61
CA ASP A 2 -17.64 5.16 4.69
C ASP A 2 -16.46 4.84 5.64
N GLY A 3 -15.78 5.90 6.11
CA GLY A 3 -14.64 5.76 7.02
C GLY A 3 -13.29 5.51 6.33
N TRP A 4 -13.25 5.51 5.02
CA TRP A 4 -11.99 5.47 4.27
C TRP A 4 -11.39 6.87 4.13
N ASP A 5 -10.07 6.95 4.17
CA ASP A 5 -9.36 8.24 4.13
C ASP A 5 -9.52 8.95 2.78
N HIS A 6 -9.72 8.18 1.70
CA HIS A 6 -9.94 8.70 0.35
C HIS A 6 -11.02 7.90 -0.36
N PRO A 7 -11.63 8.44 -1.44
CA PRO A 7 -12.59 7.69 -2.24
C PRO A 7 -11.93 6.54 -3.01
N HIS A 8 -12.72 5.52 -3.31
CA HIS A 8 -12.35 4.42 -4.21
C HIS A 8 -11.05 3.69 -3.83
N PRO A 9 -10.92 3.20 -2.58
CA PRO A 9 -9.74 2.39 -2.24
C PRO A 9 -9.69 1.11 -3.09
N PHE A 10 -8.48 0.68 -3.43
CA PHE A 10 -8.29 -0.71 -3.81
C PHE A 10 -8.31 -1.54 -2.52
N LEU A 11 -9.13 -2.58 -2.49
CA LEU A 11 -9.37 -3.35 -1.26
C LEU A 11 -8.72 -4.72 -1.34
N HIS A 12 -8.10 -5.12 -0.23
CA HIS A 12 -7.53 -6.44 -0.04
C HIS A 12 -8.03 -7.00 1.31
N ALA A 13 -8.76 -8.10 1.26
CA ALA A 13 -9.30 -8.75 2.46
C ALA A 13 -8.21 -9.58 3.14
N VAL A 14 -8.16 -9.51 4.47
CA VAL A 14 -7.19 -10.23 5.29
C VAL A 14 -7.91 -10.85 6.47
N ARG A 15 -7.56 -12.09 6.80
CA ARG A 15 -7.92 -12.72 8.06
C ARG A 15 -6.67 -12.82 8.93
N VAL A 16 -6.77 -12.40 10.19
CA VAL A 16 -5.66 -12.50 11.14
C VAL A 16 -5.52 -13.96 11.57
N LEU A 17 -4.38 -14.57 11.24
CA LEU A 17 -4.09 -15.98 11.52
C LEU A 17 -3.25 -16.10 12.79
N PRO A 18 -3.25 -17.29 13.45
CA PRO A 18 -2.41 -17.49 14.64
C PRO A 18 -0.92 -17.16 14.42
N GLY A 19 -0.40 -17.38 13.22
CA GLY A 19 0.99 -17.03 12.88
C GLY A 19 1.30 -15.55 12.88
N HIS A 20 0.28 -14.69 12.86
CA HIS A 20 0.45 -13.23 12.93
C HIS A 20 0.56 -12.72 14.37
N ILE A 21 0.27 -13.56 15.37
CA ILE A 21 0.09 -13.15 16.76
C ILE A 21 1.41 -13.24 17.51
N ASP A 22 1.69 -12.20 18.29
CA ASP A 22 2.88 -12.15 19.15
C ASP A 22 2.59 -12.63 20.58
N VAL A 23 3.58 -12.47 21.45
CA VAL A 23 3.49 -12.92 22.85
C VAL A 23 2.44 -12.17 23.67
N LEU A 24 1.91 -11.05 23.16
CA LEU A 24 0.88 -10.25 23.83
C LEU A 24 -0.52 -10.56 23.28
N ASP A 25 -0.68 -11.62 22.50
CA ASP A 25 -1.93 -12.03 21.85
C ASP A 25 -2.49 -11.01 20.85
N HIS A 26 -1.65 -10.15 20.32
CA HIS A 26 -2.00 -9.17 19.29
C HIS A 26 -1.23 -9.43 18.00
N ALA A 27 -1.76 -9.00 16.88
CA ALA A 27 -1.02 -9.06 15.63
C ALA A 27 0.30 -8.30 15.80
N ASN A 28 1.42 -8.94 15.42
CA ASN A 28 2.73 -8.32 15.54
C ASN A 28 2.84 -7.14 14.56
N ASN A 29 3.71 -6.19 14.86
CA ASN A 29 3.85 -4.98 14.06
C ASN A 29 4.24 -5.28 12.60
N MET A 30 5.02 -6.34 12.36
CA MET A 30 5.47 -6.71 11.02
C MET A 30 4.33 -7.29 10.16
N ALA A 31 3.30 -7.87 10.79
CA ALA A 31 2.17 -8.42 10.05
C ALA A 31 1.45 -7.34 9.24
N TYR A 32 1.26 -6.16 9.81
CA TYR A 32 0.59 -5.04 9.11
C TYR A 32 1.36 -4.63 7.86
N ILE A 33 2.69 -4.59 7.94
CA ILE A 33 3.54 -4.24 6.80
C ILE A 33 3.41 -5.29 5.70
N GLY A 34 3.38 -6.57 6.07
CA GLY A 34 3.16 -7.67 5.12
C GLY A 34 1.82 -7.56 4.42
N TRP A 35 0.75 -7.23 5.14
CA TRP A 35 -0.57 -7.03 4.55
C TRP A 35 -0.58 -5.85 3.57
N CYS A 36 0.12 -4.77 3.92
CA CYS A 36 0.27 -3.62 3.01
C CYS A 36 1.02 -4.00 1.75
N GLN A 37 2.10 -4.78 1.86
CA GLN A 37 2.85 -5.25 0.69
C GLN A 37 1.98 -6.09 -0.22
N ASP A 38 1.19 -7.01 0.35
CA ASP A 38 0.27 -7.83 -0.42
C ASP A 38 -0.77 -6.97 -1.15
N ALA A 39 -1.35 -6.01 -0.46
CA ALA A 39 -2.32 -5.09 -1.06
C ALA A 39 -1.71 -4.29 -2.20
N ALA A 40 -0.48 -3.78 -2.02
CA ALA A 40 0.21 -3.00 -3.04
C ALA A 40 0.48 -3.84 -4.29
N TRP A 41 0.95 -5.09 -4.14
CA TRP A 41 1.19 -5.98 -5.27
C TRP A 41 -0.10 -6.35 -6.00
N ARG A 42 -1.17 -6.62 -5.26
CA ARG A 42 -2.48 -6.92 -5.86
C ARG A 42 -3.01 -5.71 -6.64
N HIS A 43 -2.84 -4.51 -6.10
CA HIS A 43 -3.23 -3.29 -6.80
C HIS A 43 -2.41 -3.10 -8.08
N SER A 44 -1.09 -3.25 -8.00
CA SER A 44 -0.21 -3.14 -9.17
C SER A 44 -0.57 -4.17 -10.24
N ALA A 45 -0.84 -5.41 -9.84
CA ALA A 45 -1.25 -6.45 -10.79
C ALA A 45 -2.58 -6.10 -11.47
N ALA A 46 -3.54 -5.55 -10.72
CA ALA A 46 -4.81 -5.09 -11.27
C ALA A 46 -4.62 -3.94 -12.27
N LEU A 47 -3.57 -3.14 -12.10
CA LEU A 47 -3.21 -2.06 -13.01
C LEU A 47 -2.37 -2.54 -14.21
N GLY A 48 -1.99 -3.81 -14.25
CA GLY A 48 -1.23 -4.40 -15.35
C GLY A 48 0.25 -4.63 -15.09
N LEU A 49 0.71 -4.45 -13.85
CA LEU A 49 2.13 -4.57 -13.49
C LEU A 49 2.29 -5.54 -12.31
N ASP A 50 2.76 -6.74 -12.60
CA ASP A 50 3.07 -7.76 -11.60
C ASP A 50 4.60 -7.88 -11.38
N PRO A 51 5.07 -8.71 -10.43
CA PRO A 51 6.50 -8.89 -10.21
C PRO A 51 7.26 -9.37 -11.46
N GLY A 52 6.62 -10.18 -12.30
CA GLY A 52 7.21 -10.63 -13.56
C GLY A 52 7.49 -9.47 -14.50
N SER A 53 6.56 -8.53 -14.62
CA SER A 53 6.73 -7.31 -15.43
C SER A 53 7.92 -6.49 -14.93
N TYR A 54 8.07 -6.35 -13.63
CA TYR A 54 9.19 -5.64 -13.03
C TYR A 54 10.53 -6.30 -13.40
N ARG A 55 10.59 -7.63 -13.28
CA ARG A 55 11.83 -8.36 -13.63
C ARG A 55 12.17 -8.24 -15.10
N GLU A 56 11.19 -8.37 -15.99
CA GLU A 56 11.40 -8.24 -17.43
C GLU A 56 11.93 -6.88 -17.82
N LEU A 57 11.44 -5.84 -17.19
CA LEU A 57 11.83 -4.46 -17.49
C LEU A 57 13.10 -4.03 -16.76
N ASP A 58 13.58 -4.83 -15.80
CA ASP A 58 14.65 -4.46 -14.89
C ASP A 58 14.36 -3.11 -14.21
N ARG A 59 13.09 -2.92 -13.82
CA ARG A 59 12.62 -1.70 -13.17
C ARG A 59 11.71 -2.07 -12.00
N ALA A 60 11.80 -1.31 -10.93
CA ALA A 60 10.92 -1.46 -9.78
C ALA A 60 10.60 -0.12 -9.17
N MET A 61 9.38 0.01 -8.62
CA MET A 61 9.08 1.08 -7.68
C MET A 61 9.50 0.59 -6.30
N ALA A 62 10.62 1.07 -5.81
CA ALA A 62 11.19 0.66 -4.53
C ALA A 62 10.75 1.60 -3.42
N VAL A 63 10.43 1.06 -2.26
CA VAL A 63 10.11 1.87 -1.08
C VAL A 63 11.39 2.55 -0.60
N ARG A 64 11.39 3.88 -0.61
CA ARG A 64 12.50 4.69 -0.17
C ARG A 64 12.31 5.17 1.26
N LYS A 65 11.05 5.44 1.64
CA LYS A 65 10.68 5.93 2.96
C LYS A 65 9.30 5.41 3.30
N ALA A 66 9.11 5.02 4.54
CA ALA A 66 7.83 4.55 5.03
C ALA A 66 7.54 5.13 6.40
N GLN A 67 6.27 5.43 6.65
CA GLN A 67 5.79 5.91 7.94
C GLN A 67 4.52 5.15 8.29
N TYR A 68 4.46 4.62 9.51
CA TYR A 68 3.33 3.82 9.97
C TYR A 68 2.78 4.33 11.28
N GLU A 69 1.45 4.24 11.43
CA GLU A 69 0.75 4.51 12.68
C GLU A 69 -0.01 3.27 13.10
N TYR A 70 0.26 2.79 14.31
CA TYR A 70 -0.41 1.64 14.91
C TYR A 70 -1.43 2.17 15.92
N LEU A 71 -2.71 2.14 15.55
CA LEU A 71 -3.78 2.80 16.31
C LEU A 71 -4.49 1.86 17.27
N LEU A 72 -4.88 0.67 16.79
CA LEU A 72 -5.56 -0.36 17.55
C LEU A 72 -5.00 -1.72 17.15
N SER A 73 -5.02 -2.66 18.07
CA SER A 73 -4.49 -4.00 17.81
C SER A 73 -5.54 -4.91 17.19
N ALA A 74 -5.13 -5.68 16.19
CA ALA A 74 -5.90 -6.80 15.70
C ALA A 74 -5.61 -8.05 16.53
N VAL A 75 -6.58 -8.96 16.62
CA VAL A 75 -6.45 -10.24 17.32
C VAL A 75 -6.76 -11.39 16.35
N ALA A 76 -6.35 -12.61 16.74
CA ALA A 76 -6.59 -13.79 15.91
C ALA A 76 -8.08 -13.94 15.56
N GLY A 77 -8.36 -14.23 14.32
CA GLY A 77 -9.73 -14.39 13.83
C GLY A 77 -10.38 -13.11 13.33
N ASP A 78 -9.79 -11.94 13.60
CA ASP A 78 -10.32 -10.69 13.07
C ASP A 78 -10.30 -10.72 11.55
N GLU A 79 -11.35 -10.16 10.95
CA GLU A 79 -11.42 -9.92 9.53
C GLU A 79 -11.13 -8.46 9.25
N LEU A 80 -10.17 -8.23 8.36
CA LEU A 80 -9.68 -6.88 8.05
C LEU A 80 -9.82 -6.61 6.56
N GLU A 81 -9.88 -5.31 6.24
CA GLU A 81 -9.70 -4.84 4.87
C GLU A 81 -8.54 -3.84 4.85
N VAL A 82 -7.63 -4.06 3.91
CA VAL A 82 -6.58 -3.09 3.60
C VAL A 82 -7.03 -2.30 2.39
N GLY A 83 -7.22 -1.00 2.58
CA GLY A 83 -7.44 -0.05 1.49
C GLY A 83 -6.12 0.59 1.10
N THR A 84 -5.90 0.76 -0.19
CA THR A 84 -4.70 1.43 -0.68
C THR A 84 -5.00 2.34 -1.87
N TRP A 85 -4.22 3.40 -1.98
CA TRP A 85 -4.32 4.42 -3.02
C TRP A 85 -2.93 4.85 -3.45
N LEU A 86 -2.78 5.22 -4.71
CA LEU A 86 -1.64 6.01 -5.15
C LEU A 86 -2.00 7.47 -4.94
N THR A 87 -1.21 8.18 -4.14
CA THR A 87 -1.58 9.52 -3.65
C THR A 87 -0.79 10.64 -4.30
N GLY A 88 0.24 10.34 -5.04
CA GLY A 88 1.02 11.36 -5.74
C GLY A 88 2.11 10.76 -6.62
N SER A 89 2.61 11.57 -7.53
CA SER A 89 3.75 11.25 -8.37
C SER A 89 4.32 12.53 -8.97
N ASP A 90 5.64 12.54 -9.21
CA ASP A 90 6.26 13.63 -9.98
C ASP A 90 6.19 13.38 -11.50
N GLY A 91 5.59 12.26 -11.92
CA GLY A 91 5.51 11.89 -13.33
C GLY A 91 6.86 11.52 -13.97
N ARG A 92 7.88 11.32 -13.17
CA ARG A 92 9.24 11.01 -13.63
C ARG A 92 9.82 9.78 -12.96
N LEU A 93 10.04 9.81 -11.65
CA LEU A 93 10.65 8.69 -10.93
C LEU A 93 10.10 8.47 -9.52
N GLN A 94 9.21 9.30 -9.04
CA GLN A 94 8.68 9.19 -7.68
C GLN A 94 7.17 8.95 -7.68
N MET A 95 6.71 8.25 -6.65
CA MET A 95 5.30 7.94 -6.44
C MET A 95 5.05 7.78 -4.94
N SER A 96 3.85 8.14 -4.50
CA SER A 96 3.43 7.97 -3.10
C SER A 96 2.25 7.02 -3.03
N ARG A 97 2.18 6.24 -1.94
CA ARG A 97 1.07 5.31 -1.69
C ARG A 97 0.62 5.44 -0.25
N HIS A 98 -0.69 5.41 -0.04
CA HIS A 98 -1.31 5.41 1.27
C HIS A 98 -2.00 4.07 1.53
N PHE A 99 -2.00 3.65 2.80
CA PHE A 99 -2.69 2.45 3.27
C PHE A 99 -3.53 2.79 4.49
N GLN A 100 -4.67 2.10 4.57
CA GLN A 100 -5.51 2.12 5.77
C GLN A 100 -6.02 0.71 6.00
N VAL A 101 -5.86 0.21 7.22
CA VAL A 101 -6.37 -1.12 7.61
C VAL A 101 -7.55 -0.92 8.53
N ARG A 102 -8.69 -1.50 8.17
CA ARG A 102 -9.93 -1.44 8.96
C ARG A 102 -10.38 -2.83 9.36
N ARG A 103 -10.93 -2.93 10.57
CA ARG A 103 -11.60 -4.14 11.03
C ARG A 103 -13.03 -4.12 10.50
N THR A 104 -13.46 -5.21 9.82
CA THR A 104 -14.76 -5.23 9.16
C THR A 104 -15.93 -5.26 10.16
N SER A 105 -15.73 -5.87 11.33
CA SER A 105 -16.81 -6.06 12.31
C SER A 105 -17.36 -4.74 12.87
N ASP A 106 -16.51 -3.73 13.05
CA ASP A 106 -16.90 -2.45 13.65
C ASP A 106 -16.46 -1.23 12.84
N GLY A 107 -15.75 -1.44 11.73
CA GLY A 107 -15.26 -0.36 10.90
C GLY A 107 -14.12 0.45 11.51
N ALA A 108 -13.53 -0.01 12.61
CA ALA A 108 -12.44 0.70 13.26
C ALA A 108 -11.18 0.71 12.38
N THR A 109 -10.51 1.86 12.30
CA THR A 109 -9.20 1.97 11.67
C THR A 109 -8.14 1.51 12.66
N LEU A 110 -7.39 0.48 12.28
CA LEU A 110 -6.35 -0.11 13.13
C LEU A 110 -4.96 0.44 12.84
N PHE A 111 -4.74 0.87 11.61
CA PHE A 111 -3.40 1.16 11.11
C PHE A 111 -3.47 2.07 9.89
N ARG A 112 -2.50 2.96 9.76
CA ARG A 112 -2.27 3.74 8.55
C ARG A 112 -0.80 3.67 8.16
N GLY A 113 -0.52 3.70 6.87
CA GLY A 113 0.83 3.72 6.36
C GLY A 113 0.97 4.60 5.14
N ASP A 114 2.14 5.17 4.98
CA ASP A 114 2.48 5.97 3.81
C ASP A 114 3.86 5.57 3.30
N TRP A 115 3.95 5.37 1.99
CA TRP A 115 5.20 5.05 1.32
C TRP A 115 5.58 6.15 0.34
N GLU A 116 6.85 6.50 0.34
CA GLU A 116 7.48 7.20 -0.76
C GLU A 116 8.28 6.18 -1.56
N LEU A 117 8.00 6.11 -2.85
CA LEU A 117 8.58 5.13 -3.77
C LEU A 117 9.42 5.85 -4.80
N VAL A 118 10.49 5.21 -5.23
CA VAL A 118 11.34 5.70 -6.32
C VAL A 118 11.54 4.58 -7.33
N CYS A 119 11.49 4.93 -8.61
CA CYS A 119 11.79 3.96 -9.66
C CYS A 119 13.29 3.72 -9.70
N ILE A 120 13.67 2.43 -9.66
CA ILE A 120 15.07 2.01 -9.74
C ILE A 120 15.27 1.01 -10.87
N ARG A 121 16.50 0.91 -11.32
CA ARG A 121 16.96 -0.24 -12.11
C ARG A 121 17.31 -1.34 -11.11
N ILE A 122 16.65 -2.49 -11.22
CA ILE A 122 16.83 -3.59 -10.25
C ILE A 122 18.30 -4.04 -10.21
N SER A 123 18.91 -4.19 -11.38
CA SER A 123 20.28 -4.71 -11.49
C SER A 123 21.34 -3.81 -10.85
N THR A 124 21.09 -2.51 -10.71
CA THR A 124 22.05 -1.57 -10.14
C THR A 124 21.60 -0.94 -8.82
N GLY A 125 20.29 -0.98 -8.53
CA GLY A 125 19.70 -0.30 -7.40
C GLY A 125 19.63 1.22 -7.53
N LYS A 126 20.01 1.78 -8.68
CA LYS A 126 20.08 3.24 -8.86
C LYS A 126 18.74 3.80 -9.35
N PRO A 127 18.37 5.01 -8.91
CA PRO A 127 17.18 5.67 -9.42
C PRO A 127 17.26 5.88 -10.93
N VAL A 128 16.16 5.59 -11.61
CA VAL A 128 16.00 5.82 -13.05
C VAL A 128 14.58 6.27 -13.32
N ARG A 129 14.40 6.97 -14.43
CA ARG A 129 13.06 7.41 -14.84
C ARG A 129 12.13 6.22 -15.05
N MET A 130 10.87 6.36 -14.66
CA MET A 130 9.87 5.33 -14.91
C MET A 130 9.76 5.04 -16.40
N PRO A 131 9.74 3.76 -16.82
CA PRO A 131 9.47 3.42 -18.21
C PRO A 131 8.02 3.80 -18.58
N GLY A 132 7.77 3.99 -19.88
CA GLY A 132 6.45 4.39 -20.35
C GLY A 132 5.31 3.54 -19.84
N ILE A 133 5.52 2.21 -19.76
CA ILE A 133 4.47 1.31 -19.26
C ILE A 133 4.14 1.56 -17.78
N PHE A 134 5.11 1.94 -16.95
CA PHE A 134 4.83 2.32 -15.56
C PHE A 134 3.98 3.59 -15.52
N MET A 135 4.31 4.57 -16.34
CA MET A 135 3.53 5.81 -16.43
C MET A 135 2.11 5.52 -16.90
N ASP A 136 1.95 4.69 -17.93
CA ASP A 136 0.64 4.35 -18.48
C ASP A 136 -0.24 3.60 -17.49
N CYS A 137 0.34 2.71 -16.66
CA CYS A 137 -0.41 1.91 -15.70
C CYS A 137 -0.63 2.64 -14.37
N TYR A 138 0.36 3.34 -13.85
CA TYR A 138 0.28 3.94 -12.52
C TYR A 138 -0.31 5.35 -12.50
N LEU A 139 0.09 6.23 -13.42
CA LEU A 139 -0.31 7.63 -13.33
C LEU A 139 -1.82 7.84 -13.39
N PRO A 140 -2.59 7.11 -14.24
CA PRO A 140 -4.05 7.26 -14.23
C PRO A 140 -4.71 6.83 -12.91
N ALA A 141 -4.04 6.00 -12.10
CA ALA A 141 -4.54 5.53 -10.82
C ALA A 141 -4.20 6.48 -9.66
N VAL A 142 -3.35 7.47 -9.88
CA VAL A 142 -3.03 8.47 -8.85
C VAL A 142 -4.26 9.31 -8.60
N ILE A 143 -4.70 9.34 -7.33
CA ILE A 143 -5.90 10.07 -6.95
C ILE A 143 -5.60 11.55 -6.73
N ASP A 144 -6.63 12.37 -6.90
CA ASP A 144 -6.55 13.79 -6.52
C ASP A 144 -6.83 13.91 -5.02
N THR A 145 -5.81 14.27 -4.26
CA THR A 145 -5.92 14.46 -2.82
C THR A 145 -6.21 15.89 -2.40
N SER A 146 -6.26 16.83 -3.35
CA SER A 146 -6.39 18.25 -3.04
C SER A 146 -7.71 18.60 -2.38
N GLY A 147 -8.78 17.81 -2.61
CA GLY A 147 -10.10 17.98 -1.99
C GLY A 147 -10.36 17.06 -0.81
N SER A 148 -9.40 16.23 -0.42
CA SER A 148 -9.56 15.29 0.69
C SER A 148 -9.36 16.00 2.02
N ALA A 149 -10.25 15.75 2.98
CA ALA A 149 -10.01 16.17 4.35
C ALA A 149 -8.80 15.41 4.87
N ALA A 150 -7.81 16.13 5.38
CA ALA A 150 -6.68 15.50 6.01
C ALA A 150 -7.18 14.67 7.19
N PRO A 151 -6.80 13.40 7.30
CA PRO A 151 -7.10 12.63 8.50
C PRO A 151 -6.42 13.31 9.67
N GLY A 152 -7.21 13.59 10.67
CA GLY A 152 -6.74 14.25 11.88
C GLY A 152 -5.70 13.44 12.63
#